data_6024f9baadedcbc6e780577fac35bd97
#
_entry.id   6024f9baadedcbc6e780577fac35bd97
#
_cell.length_a   1.000
_cell.length_b   1.000
_cell.length_c   1.000
_cell.angle_alpha   90.00
_cell.angle_beta   90.00
_cell.angle_gamma   90.00
#
_symmetry.space_group_name_H-M   'P 1'
#
loop_
_entity.id
_entity.type
_entity.pdbx_description
1 polymer ?
#
loop_
_entity_poly.entity_id
_entity_poly.type
_entity_poly.pdbx_seq_one_letter_code
_entity_poly.pdbx_strand_id
1 'polypeptide(L)'
;MTTRSDYQTETPPEHRQRPRARRTRPTRRRLWVRRIGALMVVFLLWLTWSVGGALMAPGTDTTSAKLAEWARFNGLGWVVDELEQVQYQLDPPKVGGSLAGGIPKISEPRPTPTRRASSSRKTPSLAVLAPIPPQAQPALPEEGVWQTLVSLHGQPAIRAAFLRPDAQHTSYMVGVAWLNQKLVKMVLHPGYSVPGGSGWSQPSYVPSSRRDSLLATFNSGFTMQDANGGYWQDGQTAAPLRQGAASMVLYKDGHVNVVRWNASAPGPEVAAVRQNLGMLVENGKISPDVNSTTTRTWGKTVGNATYVWRSALGVRKDGSLVFVVGASMSVPTLANIVHAAGAVSAMELDINKAWTNFMTYSHPSPGVAVPHMLTKDAHPNPYRYLQPSSRDFVAVQAR
;
A
#
# COMPACT_ATOMS: atom_id res chain seq x y z
N MET A 1 -101.53 55.37 -52.81
CA MET A 1 -101.24 55.68 -51.44
C MET A 1 -100.15 54.74 -50.94
N THR A 2 -99.00 55.30 -50.75
CA THR A 2 -97.68 54.66 -50.55
C THR A 2 -97.46 54.31 -49.09
N THR A 3 -97.03 53.09 -48.83
CA THR A 3 -96.40 52.79 -47.51
C THR A 3 -95.09 52.10 -47.77
N ARG A 4 -94.07 52.73 -47.34
CA ARG A 4 -92.63 52.39 -47.36
C ARG A 4 -92.34 51.44 -46.19
N SER A 5 -91.82 50.25 -46.50
CA SER A 5 -91.32 49.32 -45.49
C SER A 5 -89.85 49.46 -45.33
N ASP A 6 -89.45 49.81 -44.08
CA ASP A 6 -88.00 49.92 -43.68
C ASP A 6 -87.45 48.52 -43.37
N TYR A 7 -86.45 48.10 -44.17
CA TYR A 7 -85.62 46.93 -43.87
C TYR A 7 -84.45 47.39 -42.96
N GLN A 8 -84.46 46.95 -41.72
CA GLN A 8 -83.26 47.01 -40.86
C GLN A 8 -82.31 45.87 -41.22
N THR A 9 -81.12 46.22 -41.62
CA THR A 9 -80.02 45.29 -41.84
C THR A 9 -79.34 45.01 -40.50
N GLU A 10 -79.50 43.79 -40.01
CA GLU A 10 -78.71 43.27 -38.87
C GLU A 10 -77.27 42.98 -39.29
N THR A 11 -76.35 43.57 -38.62
CA THR A 11 -74.89 43.32 -38.76
C THR A 11 -74.51 42.04 -38.00
N PRO A 12 -73.76 41.09 -38.56
CA PRO A 12 -73.34 39.86 -37.87
C PRO A 12 -72.31 40.18 -36.75
N PRO A 13 -72.25 39.39 -35.67
CA PRO A 13 -71.33 39.65 -34.53
C PRO A 13 -69.90 39.40 -34.96
N GLU A 14 -69.02 40.37 -34.66
CA GLU A 14 -67.58 40.30 -34.78
C GLU A 14 -66.98 39.15 -33.98
N HIS A 15 -66.44 38.13 -34.65
CA HIS A 15 -65.67 37.04 -34.05
C HIS A 15 -64.34 37.64 -33.49
N ARG A 16 -64.30 37.95 -32.18
CA ARG A 16 -63.08 38.26 -31.45
C ARG A 16 -62.13 37.05 -31.53
N GLN A 17 -61.15 37.10 -32.44
CA GLN A 17 -60.02 36.16 -32.49
C GLN A 17 -59.20 36.36 -31.22
N ARG A 18 -59.18 35.32 -30.34
CA ARG A 18 -58.25 35.28 -29.19
C ARG A 18 -56.83 35.36 -29.72
N PRO A 19 -55.95 36.22 -29.15
CA PRO A 19 -54.57 36.32 -29.60
C PRO A 19 -53.85 35.01 -29.36
N ARG A 20 -53.41 34.38 -30.41
CA ARG A 20 -52.50 33.20 -30.37
C ARG A 20 -51.25 33.60 -29.62
N ALA A 21 -51.00 33.02 -28.42
CA ALA A 21 -49.81 33.20 -27.65
C ALA A 21 -48.58 32.89 -28.56
N ARG A 22 -47.82 33.93 -28.91
CA ARG A 22 -46.55 33.77 -29.62
C ARG A 22 -45.61 32.98 -28.74
N ARG A 23 -45.43 31.68 -29.01
CA ARG A 23 -44.36 30.88 -28.44
C ARG A 23 -43.05 31.50 -28.88
N THR A 24 -42.44 32.33 -28.01
CA THR A 24 -41.11 32.89 -28.24
C THR A 24 -40.09 31.74 -28.31
N ARG A 25 -39.48 31.53 -29.46
CA ARG A 25 -38.42 30.55 -29.63
C ARG A 25 -37.30 30.94 -28.65
N PRO A 26 -36.79 30.01 -27.83
CA PRO A 26 -35.73 30.31 -26.88
C PRO A 26 -34.49 30.81 -27.65
N THR A 27 -33.94 31.94 -27.21
CA THR A 27 -32.72 32.49 -27.80
C THR A 27 -31.60 31.45 -27.73
N ARG A 28 -30.70 31.39 -28.73
CA ARG A 28 -29.55 30.46 -28.76
C ARG A 28 -28.81 30.43 -27.42
N ARG A 29 -28.64 31.58 -26.76
CA ARG A 29 -28.03 31.70 -25.44
C ARG A 29 -28.77 30.91 -24.34
N ARG A 30 -30.11 30.94 -24.31
CA ARG A 30 -30.92 30.16 -23.34
C ARG A 30 -30.83 28.65 -23.58
N LEU A 31 -30.70 28.21 -24.83
CA LEU A 31 -30.48 26.82 -25.17
C LEU A 31 -29.10 26.34 -24.73
N TRP A 32 -28.05 27.13 -24.92
CA TRP A 32 -26.70 26.84 -24.43
C TRP A 32 -26.64 26.75 -22.90
N VAL A 33 -27.23 27.70 -22.17
CA VAL A 33 -27.29 27.66 -20.70
C VAL A 33 -28.01 26.41 -20.20
N ARG A 34 -29.13 26.02 -20.83
CA ARG A 34 -29.85 24.78 -20.47
C ARG A 34 -29.02 23.52 -20.77
N ARG A 35 -28.30 23.46 -21.87
CA ARG A 35 -27.40 22.34 -22.20
C ARG A 35 -26.25 22.24 -21.21
N ILE A 36 -25.60 23.36 -20.89
CA ILE A 36 -24.52 23.39 -19.87
C ILE A 36 -25.08 22.97 -18.50
N GLY A 37 -26.26 23.47 -18.12
CA GLY A 37 -26.90 23.05 -16.87
C GLY A 37 -27.22 21.54 -16.84
N ALA A 38 -27.74 20.99 -17.93
CA ALA A 38 -28.01 19.56 -18.03
C ALA A 38 -26.72 18.72 -17.96
N LEU A 39 -25.64 19.15 -18.65
CA LEU A 39 -24.35 18.49 -18.57
C LEU A 39 -23.74 18.56 -17.17
N MET A 40 -23.88 19.70 -16.49
CA MET A 40 -23.44 19.84 -15.10
C MET A 40 -24.21 18.93 -14.14
N VAL A 41 -25.53 18.79 -14.30
CA VAL A 41 -26.32 17.85 -13.50
C VAL A 41 -25.88 16.41 -13.74
N VAL A 42 -25.70 15.99 -15.00
CA VAL A 42 -25.20 14.66 -15.34
C VAL A 42 -23.81 14.43 -14.74
N PHE A 43 -22.92 15.41 -14.83
CA PHE A 43 -21.58 15.34 -14.22
C PHE A 43 -21.64 15.20 -12.69
N LEU A 44 -22.50 15.98 -12.02
CA LEU A 44 -22.67 15.90 -10.56
C LEU A 44 -23.25 14.53 -10.14
N LEU A 45 -24.22 14.00 -10.88
CA LEU A 45 -24.77 12.67 -10.63
C LEU A 45 -23.70 11.58 -10.80
N TRP A 46 -22.92 11.66 -11.88
CA TRP A 46 -21.79 10.75 -12.11
C TRP A 46 -20.75 10.87 -10.99
N LEU A 47 -20.39 12.10 -10.59
CA LEU A 47 -19.42 12.35 -9.52
C LEU A 47 -19.92 11.76 -8.20
N THR A 48 -21.17 12.00 -7.84
CA THR A 48 -21.78 11.45 -6.61
C THR A 48 -21.77 9.93 -6.61
N TRP A 49 -22.17 9.32 -7.74
CA TRP A 49 -22.16 7.88 -7.90
C TRP A 49 -20.73 7.30 -7.82
N SER A 50 -19.77 7.92 -8.51
CA SER A 50 -18.37 7.47 -8.58
C SER A 50 -17.67 7.60 -7.22
N VAL A 51 -17.80 8.75 -6.55
CA VAL A 51 -17.25 8.97 -5.19
C VAL A 51 -17.94 8.07 -4.17
N GLY A 52 -19.27 7.95 -4.26
CA GLY A 52 -20.04 7.05 -3.39
C GLY A 52 -19.57 5.60 -3.52
N GLY A 53 -19.34 5.13 -4.73
CA GLY A 53 -18.77 3.80 -4.99
C GLY A 53 -17.39 3.60 -4.35
N ALA A 54 -16.51 4.60 -4.45
CA ALA A 54 -15.19 4.55 -3.83
C ALA A 54 -15.27 4.50 -2.29
N LEU A 55 -16.14 5.31 -1.69
CA LEU A 55 -16.33 5.32 -0.22
C LEU A 55 -16.93 4.01 0.30
N MET A 56 -17.81 3.37 -0.48
CA MET A 56 -18.43 2.09 -0.15
C MET A 56 -17.55 0.89 -0.53
N ALA A 57 -16.38 1.10 -1.15
CA ALA A 57 -15.45 0.02 -1.48
C ALA A 57 -15.12 -0.82 -0.22
N PRO A 58 -15.04 -2.15 -0.36
CA PRO A 58 -14.77 -3.04 0.76
C PRO A 58 -13.40 -2.77 1.38
N GLY A 59 -13.19 -3.29 2.60
CA GLY A 59 -11.90 -3.17 3.31
C GLY A 59 -11.87 -2.06 4.34
N THR A 60 -10.72 -1.95 4.99
CA THR A 60 -10.51 -1.11 6.17
C THR A 60 -9.76 0.18 5.90
N ASP A 61 -9.56 0.52 4.64
CA ASP A 61 -8.89 1.75 4.24
C ASP A 61 -9.67 2.97 4.76
N THR A 62 -8.94 3.98 5.22
CA THR A 62 -9.56 5.20 5.73
C THR A 62 -10.30 5.93 4.60
N THR A 63 -11.31 6.70 4.96
CA THR A 63 -12.06 7.54 4.00
C THR A 63 -11.12 8.43 3.18
N SER A 64 -10.10 9.01 3.83
CA SER A 64 -9.09 9.83 3.15
C SER A 64 -8.26 9.02 2.15
N ALA A 65 -7.85 7.80 2.50
CA ALA A 65 -7.12 6.92 1.59
C ALA A 65 -7.99 6.51 0.38
N LYS A 66 -9.26 6.14 0.62
CA LYS A 66 -10.22 5.80 -0.46
C LYS A 66 -10.45 6.97 -1.42
N LEU A 67 -10.60 8.19 -0.88
CA LEU A 67 -10.75 9.40 -1.70
C LEU A 67 -9.48 9.75 -2.47
N ALA A 68 -8.32 9.63 -1.84
CA ALA A 68 -7.04 9.87 -2.51
C ALA A 68 -6.80 8.88 -3.65
N GLU A 69 -7.08 7.59 -3.44
CA GLU A 69 -7.01 6.60 -4.51
C GLU A 69 -8.02 6.89 -5.62
N TRP A 70 -9.28 7.17 -5.27
CA TRP A 70 -10.29 7.55 -6.24
C TRP A 70 -9.83 8.73 -7.09
N ALA A 71 -9.31 9.78 -6.47
CA ALA A 71 -8.81 10.96 -7.16
C ALA A 71 -7.66 10.62 -8.12
N ARG A 72 -6.69 9.80 -7.69
CA ARG A 72 -5.58 9.36 -8.53
C ARG A 72 -6.06 8.55 -9.74
N PHE A 73 -7.01 7.62 -9.55
CA PHE A 73 -7.58 6.82 -10.64
C PHE A 73 -8.42 7.64 -11.63
N ASN A 74 -8.98 8.77 -11.21
CA ASN A 74 -9.80 9.65 -12.05
C ASN A 74 -9.02 10.86 -12.60
N GLY A 75 -7.68 10.83 -12.60
CA GLY A 75 -6.84 11.88 -13.18
C GLY A 75 -6.69 13.13 -12.30
N LEU A 76 -7.19 13.09 -11.05
CA LEU A 76 -7.08 14.17 -10.07
C LEU A 76 -5.90 13.96 -9.10
N GLY A 77 -4.94 13.11 -9.47
CA GLY A 77 -3.76 12.83 -8.65
C GLY A 77 -2.98 14.09 -8.27
N TRP A 78 -2.92 15.07 -9.16
CA TRP A 78 -2.27 16.36 -8.90
C TRP A 78 -2.90 17.13 -7.72
N VAL A 79 -4.22 17.00 -7.52
CA VAL A 79 -4.90 17.62 -6.35
C VAL A 79 -4.45 16.94 -5.06
N VAL A 80 -4.35 15.61 -5.08
CA VAL A 80 -3.88 14.85 -3.92
C VAL A 80 -2.43 15.22 -3.61
N ASP A 81 -1.59 15.28 -4.63
CA ASP A 81 -0.18 15.65 -4.50
C ASP A 81 -0.02 17.07 -3.88
N GLU A 82 -0.85 18.04 -4.30
CA GLU A 82 -0.82 19.40 -3.76
C GLU A 82 -1.26 19.44 -2.29
N LEU A 83 -2.35 18.74 -1.95
CA LEU A 83 -2.83 18.67 -0.56
C LEU A 83 -1.80 18.00 0.37
N GLU A 84 -1.20 16.89 -0.07
CA GLU A 84 -0.16 16.22 0.69
C GLU A 84 1.10 17.10 0.82
N GLN A 85 1.45 17.88 -0.22
CA GLN A 85 2.55 18.86 -0.15
C GLN A 85 2.29 19.95 0.89
N VAL A 86 1.11 20.53 0.90
CA VAL A 86 0.71 21.51 1.92
C VAL A 86 0.77 20.89 3.31
N GLN A 87 0.26 19.68 3.48
CA GLN A 87 0.34 18.96 4.75
C GLN A 87 1.79 18.73 5.19
N TYR A 88 2.69 18.32 4.29
CA TYR A 88 4.11 18.13 4.58
C TYR A 88 4.81 19.43 4.95
N GLN A 89 4.44 20.55 4.32
CA GLN A 89 4.99 21.88 4.66
C GLN A 89 4.51 22.38 6.02
N LEU A 90 3.25 22.07 6.40
CA LEU A 90 2.68 22.47 7.68
C LEU A 90 3.17 21.60 8.85
N ASP A 91 3.48 20.33 8.59
CA ASP A 91 3.99 19.38 9.60
C ASP A 91 5.18 18.58 9.07
N PRO A 92 6.32 19.23 8.82
CA PRO A 92 7.52 18.55 8.35
C PRO A 92 8.06 17.60 9.43
N PRO A 93 8.82 16.55 9.05
CA PRO A 93 9.47 15.67 10.01
C PRO A 93 10.34 16.42 11.00
N LYS A 94 10.12 16.16 12.29
CA LYS A 94 10.85 16.81 13.38
C LYS A 94 12.33 16.44 13.33
N VAL A 95 13.19 17.44 13.44
CA VAL A 95 14.63 17.25 13.59
C VAL A 95 14.96 17.20 15.08
N GLY A 96 15.78 16.23 15.49
CA GLY A 96 16.15 16.02 16.89
C GLY A 96 15.03 15.41 17.74
N GLY A 97 15.13 15.62 19.04
CA GLY A 97 14.19 15.10 20.03
C GLY A 97 14.57 13.70 20.55
N SER A 98 13.80 13.21 21.50
CA SER A 98 13.94 11.87 22.07
C SER A 98 12.82 10.94 21.58
N LEU A 99 13.15 9.68 21.42
CA LEU A 99 12.17 8.66 21.10
C LEU A 99 11.21 8.46 22.28
N ALA A 100 9.93 8.73 22.07
CA ALA A 100 8.92 8.58 23.11
C ALA A 100 8.79 7.11 23.54
N GLY A 101 9.02 6.83 24.83
CA GLY A 101 8.99 5.48 25.40
C GLY A 101 10.22 4.62 25.13
N GLY A 102 11.28 5.17 24.48
CA GLY A 102 12.52 4.43 24.17
C GLY A 102 12.32 3.27 23.18
N ILE A 103 13.30 2.38 23.12
CA ILE A 103 13.25 1.17 22.28
C ILE A 103 12.27 0.16 22.90
N PRO A 104 11.28 -0.37 22.14
CA PRO A 104 10.31 -1.32 22.64
C PRO A 104 10.97 -2.61 23.13
N LYS A 105 10.60 -3.06 24.33
CA LYS A 105 10.91 -4.41 24.80
C LYS A 105 9.72 -5.32 24.48
N ILE A 106 9.97 -6.40 23.77
CA ILE A 106 8.98 -7.41 23.46
C ILE A 106 8.97 -8.37 24.63
N SER A 107 7.88 -8.36 25.40
CA SER A 107 7.63 -9.40 26.41
C SER A 107 7.49 -10.73 25.69
N GLU A 108 8.08 -11.79 26.25
CA GLU A 108 8.26 -13.14 25.67
C GLU A 108 7.41 -13.57 24.47
N PRO A 109 7.99 -14.37 23.52
CA PRO A 109 7.27 -14.86 22.35
C PRO A 109 5.99 -15.57 22.79
N ARG A 110 4.83 -15.13 22.32
CA ARG A 110 3.58 -15.84 22.58
C ARG A 110 3.65 -17.22 21.92
N PRO A 111 3.47 -18.33 22.68
CA PRO A 111 3.52 -19.64 22.10
C PRO A 111 2.37 -19.82 21.09
N THR A 112 2.71 -20.16 19.86
CA THR A 112 1.73 -20.72 18.93
C THR A 112 1.33 -22.09 19.45
N PRO A 113 0.04 -22.47 19.52
CA PRO A 113 -0.38 -23.76 20.03
C PRO A 113 0.16 -24.88 19.15
N THR A 114 1.22 -25.51 19.59
CA THR A 114 1.81 -26.69 18.91
C THR A 114 1.37 -27.93 19.67
N ARG A 115 0.73 -28.87 18.95
CA ARG A 115 0.47 -30.23 19.41
C ARG A 115 1.78 -30.81 19.96
N ARG A 116 1.77 -31.17 21.24
CA ARG A 116 2.93 -31.78 21.96
C ARG A 116 3.55 -32.90 21.15
N ALA A 117 4.74 -32.67 20.60
CA ALA A 117 5.64 -33.71 20.15
C ALA A 117 6.82 -33.74 21.13
N SER A 118 6.82 -34.74 22.02
CA SER A 118 7.94 -35.03 22.88
C SER A 118 9.03 -35.69 22.05
N SER A 119 10.14 -34.99 21.84
CA SER A 119 11.47 -35.63 21.62
C SER A 119 12.55 -34.57 21.80
N SER A 120 13.44 -34.83 22.74
CA SER A 120 14.68 -34.07 22.96
C SER A 120 15.66 -34.34 21.82
N ARG A 121 15.56 -33.56 20.75
CA ARG A 121 16.60 -33.50 19.72
C ARG A 121 17.42 -32.24 19.98
N LYS A 122 18.75 -32.36 20.16
CA LYS A 122 19.68 -31.23 20.26
C LYS A 122 19.38 -30.25 19.13
N THR A 123 18.86 -29.08 19.48
CA THR A 123 18.54 -28.00 18.55
C THR A 123 19.86 -27.50 17.95
N PRO A 124 20.00 -27.45 16.63
CA PRO A 124 21.16 -26.78 16.03
C PRO A 124 21.22 -25.34 16.54
N SER A 125 22.37 -24.92 17.06
CA SER A 125 22.60 -23.55 17.48
C SER A 125 22.32 -22.64 16.27
N LEU A 126 21.22 -21.88 16.35
CA LEU A 126 20.93 -20.85 15.35
C LEU A 126 22.05 -19.82 15.39
N ALA A 127 22.59 -19.47 14.23
CA ALA A 127 23.56 -18.38 14.12
C ALA A 127 23.01 -17.14 14.84
N VAL A 128 23.74 -16.66 15.83
CA VAL A 128 23.41 -15.45 16.56
C VAL A 128 23.42 -14.30 15.58
N LEU A 129 22.27 -13.67 15.36
CA LEU A 129 22.20 -12.46 14.54
C LEU A 129 22.94 -11.34 15.27
N ALA A 130 23.97 -10.77 14.63
CA ALA A 130 24.61 -9.58 15.15
C ALA A 130 23.59 -8.43 15.24
N PRO A 131 23.59 -7.62 16.31
CA PRO A 131 22.76 -6.43 16.40
C PRO A 131 22.98 -5.51 15.18
N ILE A 132 21.92 -4.80 14.76
CA ILE A 132 22.04 -3.78 13.74
C ILE A 132 22.75 -2.57 14.35
N PRO A 133 23.83 -2.05 13.77
CA PRO A 133 24.50 -0.87 14.29
C PRO A 133 23.53 0.32 14.42
N PRO A 134 23.50 1.04 15.55
CA PRO A 134 22.70 2.25 15.70
C PRO A 134 23.04 3.30 14.65
N GLN A 135 22.01 3.93 14.08
CA GLN A 135 22.17 4.98 13.05
C GLN A 135 22.29 6.39 13.64
N ALA A 136 22.11 6.51 14.95
CA ALA A 136 22.24 7.78 15.70
C ALA A 136 23.05 7.57 16.97
N GLN A 137 23.75 8.63 17.41
CA GLN A 137 24.56 8.63 18.64
C GLN A 137 23.99 9.65 19.64
N PRO A 138 24.12 9.42 20.96
CA PRO A 138 24.56 8.15 21.58
C PRO A 138 23.55 7.04 21.33
N ALA A 139 23.98 5.79 21.26
CA ALA A 139 23.09 4.63 21.13
C ALA A 139 22.11 4.55 22.30
N LEU A 140 20.87 4.21 22.03
CA LEU A 140 19.89 3.93 23.09
C LEU A 140 20.04 2.48 23.58
N PRO A 141 19.68 2.19 24.85
CA PRO A 141 19.61 0.82 25.32
C PRO A 141 18.73 -0.04 24.40
N GLU A 142 19.19 -1.26 24.05
CA GLU A 142 18.50 -2.23 23.18
C GLU A 142 18.34 -1.77 21.71
N GLU A 143 18.89 -0.63 21.29
CA GLU A 143 18.80 -0.16 19.91
C GLU A 143 19.53 -1.12 18.96
N GLY A 144 18.82 -1.64 17.96
CA GLY A 144 19.32 -2.59 16.97
C GLY A 144 19.41 -4.05 17.48
N VAL A 145 19.08 -4.35 18.73
CA VAL A 145 19.12 -5.69 19.29
C VAL A 145 17.92 -6.52 18.82
N TRP A 146 18.18 -7.73 18.33
CA TRP A 146 17.16 -8.63 17.83
C TRP A 146 16.37 -9.32 18.97
N GLN A 147 15.06 -9.13 18.95
CA GLN A 147 14.09 -9.72 19.89
C GLN A 147 13.20 -10.71 19.12
N THR A 148 12.89 -11.87 19.69
CA THR A 148 12.04 -12.86 19.02
C THR A 148 10.57 -12.48 19.12
N LEU A 149 9.88 -12.35 17.98
CA LEU A 149 8.44 -12.11 17.88
C LEU A 149 7.63 -13.40 17.80
N VAL A 150 8.10 -14.34 16.95
CA VAL A 150 7.40 -15.61 16.68
C VAL A 150 8.40 -16.73 16.70
N SER A 151 8.08 -17.81 17.42
CA SER A 151 8.83 -19.07 17.44
C SER A 151 7.99 -20.19 16.86
N LEU A 152 8.60 -21.06 16.05
CA LEU A 152 8.04 -22.32 15.57
C LEU A 152 8.95 -23.46 15.96
N HIS A 153 8.39 -24.48 16.58
CA HIS A 153 9.16 -25.68 17.02
C HIS A 153 10.40 -25.33 17.89
N GLY A 154 10.27 -24.30 18.75
CA GLY A 154 11.36 -23.82 19.59
C GLY A 154 12.44 -23.01 18.88
N GLN A 155 12.26 -22.71 17.60
CA GLN A 155 13.20 -21.90 16.81
C GLN A 155 12.58 -20.55 16.44
N PRO A 156 13.33 -19.44 16.49
CA PRO A 156 12.85 -18.15 16.02
C PRO A 156 12.50 -18.18 14.52
N ALA A 157 11.22 -17.93 14.22
CA ALA A 157 10.71 -17.81 12.86
C ALA A 157 10.71 -16.35 12.42
N ILE A 158 10.38 -15.42 13.34
CA ILE A 158 10.38 -13.97 13.10
C ILE A 158 11.05 -13.30 14.30
N ARG A 159 11.99 -12.41 14.05
CA ARG A 159 12.60 -11.50 15.03
C ARG A 159 12.36 -10.06 14.63
N ALA A 160 12.42 -9.13 15.60
CA ALA A 160 12.43 -7.70 15.33
C ALA A 160 13.61 -7.01 16.00
N ALA A 161 14.05 -5.94 15.38
CA ALA A 161 14.94 -4.95 15.98
C ALA A 161 14.36 -3.56 15.74
N PHE A 162 14.64 -2.62 16.65
CA PHE A 162 14.15 -1.25 16.55
C PHE A 162 15.32 -0.30 16.68
N LEU A 163 15.30 0.76 15.87
CA LEU A 163 16.36 1.76 15.86
C LEU A 163 15.81 3.11 15.40
N ARG A 164 16.57 4.17 15.67
CA ARG A 164 16.29 5.49 15.11
C ARG A 164 16.74 5.53 13.64
N PRO A 165 16.04 6.25 12.75
CA PRO A 165 16.35 6.25 11.30
C PRO A 165 17.75 6.82 10.98
N ASP A 166 18.11 7.93 11.59
CA ASP A 166 19.39 8.63 11.38
C ASP A 166 19.70 9.59 12.54
N ALA A 167 20.83 10.30 12.46
CA ALA A 167 21.27 11.25 13.48
C ALA A 167 20.41 12.53 13.58
N GLN A 168 19.60 12.83 12.55
CA GLN A 168 18.76 14.03 12.52
C GLN A 168 17.34 13.76 13.03
N HIS A 169 16.79 12.57 12.78
CA HIS A 169 15.39 12.22 13.07
C HIS A 169 15.27 11.31 14.30
N THR A 170 15.93 11.69 15.39
CA THR A 170 16.11 10.87 16.60
C THR A 170 14.84 10.62 17.41
N SER A 171 13.75 11.33 17.13
CA SER A 171 12.43 11.13 17.75
C SER A 171 11.57 10.09 17.03
N TYR A 172 12.02 9.56 15.89
CA TYR A 172 11.30 8.52 15.13
C TYR A 172 11.91 7.14 15.32
N MET A 173 11.12 6.13 15.06
CA MET A 173 11.51 4.73 15.19
C MET A 173 11.30 3.99 13.87
N VAL A 174 12.28 3.15 13.52
CA VAL A 174 12.23 2.18 12.43
C VAL A 174 12.16 0.79 13.03
N GLY A 175 11.22 -0.02 12.56
CA GLY A 175 11.13 -1.44 12.85
C GLY A 175 11.80 -2.25 11.73
N VAL A 176 12.60 -3.23 12.12
CA VAL A 176 13.21 -4.19 11.20
C VAL A 176 12.75 -5.59 11.61
N ALA A 177 12.10 -6.31 10.70
CA ALA A 177 11.73 -7.71 10.91
C ALA A 177 12.69 -8.62 10.15
N TRP A 178 13.17 -9.68 10.81
CA TRP A 178 13.93 -10.77 10.22
C TRP A 178 13.04 -12.00 10.13
N LEU A 179 13.04 -12.70 8.97
CA LEU A 179 12.21 -13.86 8.71
C LEU A 179 13.08 -15.08 8.28
N ASN A 180 12.89 -16.21 8.96
CA ASN A 180 13.56 -17.46 8.64
C ASN A 180 12.81 -18.22 7.55
N GLN A 181 13.22 -18.10 6.31
CA GLN A 181 12.59 -18.79 5.17
C GLN A 181 12.61 -20.33 5.24
N LYS A 182 13.39 -20.91 6.13
CA LYS A 182 13.35 -22.37 6.39
C LYS A 182 12.13 -22.78 7.21
N LEU A 183 11.55 -21.85 7.97
CA LEU A 183 10.40 -22.08 8.85
C LEU A 183 9.12 -21.46 8.32
N VAL A 184 9.23 -20.47 7.42
CA VAL A 184 8.09 -19.76 6.89
C VAL A 184 8.02 -19.82 5.38
N LYS A 185 6.84 -19.67 4.83
CA LYS A 185 6.57 -19.50 3.40
C LYS A 185 5.80 -18.20 3.17
N MET A 186 6.08 -17.55 2.06
CA MET A 186 5.40 -16.32 1.64
C MET A 186 4.42 -16.58 0.51
N VAL A 187 3.29 -15.86 0.56
CA VAL A 187 2.24 -15.88 -0.46
C VAL A 187 1.86 -14.46 -0.81
N LEU A 188 1.92 -14.10 -2.09
CA LEU A 188 1.47 -12.81 -2.59
C LEU A 188 -0.04 -12.84 -2.75
N HIS A 189 -0.73 -11.89 -2.13
CA HIS A 189 -2.15 -11.66 -2.28
C HIS A 189 -2.37 -10.42 -3.16
N PRO A 190 -3.06 -10.52 -4.29
CA PRO A 190 -3.40 -9.37 -5.11
C PRO A 190 -4.43 -8.50 -4.40
N GLY A 191 -4.31 -7.19 -4.50
CA GLY A 191 -5.36 -6.28 -4.07
C GLY A 191 -6.47 -6.17 -5.12
N TYR A 192 -7.67 -5.81 -4.71
CA TYR A 192 -8.78 -5.66 -5.65
C TYR A 192 -8.61 -4.44 -6.58
N SER A 193 -7.78 -3.44 -6.21
CA SER A 193 -7.44 -2.28 -7.04
C SER A 193 -6.02 -2.36 -7.60
N VAL A 194 -5.05 -2.88 -6.83
CA VAL A 194 -3.65 -3.03 -7.22
C VAL A 194 -3.20 -4.46 -6.93
N PRO A 195 -2.88 -5.26 -7.94
CA PRO A 195 -2.84 -4.93 -9.35
C PRO A 195 -4.22 -4.79 -9.99
N GLY A 196 -5.32 -5.10 -9.29
CA GLY A 196 -6.66 -5.19 -9.85
C GLY A 196 -6.84 -6.48 -10.69
N GLY A 197 -7.89 -6.51 -11.52
CA GLY A 197 -8.20 -7.70 -12.33
C GLY A 197 -8.96 -8.78 -11.55
N SER A 198 -9.12 -9.94 -12.17
CA SER A 198 -9.85 -11.09 -11.63
C SER A 198 -9.19 -12.41 -12.03
N GLY A 199 -9.63 -13.52 -11.45
CA GLY A 199 -9.10 -14.85 -11.77
C GLY A 199 -7.80 -15.20 -11.06
N TRP A 200 -7.35 -14.40 -10.08
CA TRP A 200 -6.19 -14.70 -9.27
C TRP A 200 -6.41 -15.93 -8.38
N SER A 201 -5.38 -16.73 -8.18
CA SER A 201 -5.44 -17.90 -7.29
C SER A 201 -5.59 -17.54 -5.82
N GLN A 202 -5.19 -16.33 -5.44
CA GLN A 202 -5.28 -15.80 -4.08
C GLN A 202 -6.32 -14.67 -4.03
N PRO A 203 -7.19 -14.64 -2.99
CA PRO A 203 -8.08 -13.51 -2.77
C PRO A 203 -7.30 -12.30 -2.23
N SER A 204 -7.92 -11.13 -2.26
CA SER A 204 -7.35 -9.87 -1.74
C SER A 204 -7.29 -9.79 -0.20
N TYR A 205 -7.41 -10.91 0.49
CA TYR A 205 -7.36 -11.03 1.96
C TYR A 205 -6.89 -12.42 2.36
N VAL A 206 -6.48 -12.61 3.62
CA VAL A 206 -6.15 -13.94 4.16
C VAL A 206 -7.44 -14.62 4.60
N PRO A 207 -7.88 -15.69 3.89
CA PRO A 207 -9.11 -16.41 4.22
C PRO A 207 -9.02 -17.11 5.59
N SER A 208 -10.16 -17.31 6.25
CA SER A 208 -10.21 -17.93 7.58
C SER A 208 -9.52 -19.29 7.65
N SER A 209 -9.63 -20.09 6.58
CA SER A 209 -8.99 -21.41 6.48
C SER A 209 -7.44 -21.39 6.50
N ARG A 210 -6.82 -20.22 6.31
CA ARG A 210 -5.37 -20.04 6.33
C ARG A 210 -4.86 -19.23 7.53
N ARG A 211 -5.75 -18.77 8.39
CA ARG A 211 -5.38 -17.91 9.52
C ARG A 211 -4.60 -18.64 10.60
N ASP A 212 -4.83 -19.92 10.80
CA ASP A 212 -4.09 -20.69 11.81
C ASP A 212 -2.59 -20.81 11.53
N SER A 213 -2.20 -20.75 10.25
CA SER A 213 -0.79 -20.76 9.85
C SER A 213 -0.21 -19.36 9.62
N LEU A 214 -1.03 -18.31 9.72
CA LEU A 214 -0.61 -16.94 9.45
C LEU A 214 0.27 -16.41 10.58
N LEU A 215 1.50 -16.04 10.30
CA LEU A 215 2.44 -15.51 11.28
C LEU A 215 2.63 -14.02 11.15
N ALA A 216 2.67 -13.51 9.92
CA ALA A 216 2.83 -12.09 9.64
C ALA A 216 2.23 -11.70 8.28
N THR A 217 2.05 -10.40 8.08
CA THR A 217 1.78 -9.79 6.78
C THR A 217 2.57 -8.50 6.64
N PHE A 218 2.90 -8.14 5.40
CA PHE A 218 3.50 -6.85 5.09
C PHE A 218 3.06 -6.33 3.72
N ASN A 219 3.14 -5.01 3.55
CA ASN A 219 2.78 -4.37 2.29
C ASN A 219 3.69 -4.79 1.15
N SER A 220 3.14 -4.78 -0.06
CA SER A 220 3.89 -4.89 -1.31
C SER A 220 4.29 -3.50 -1.84
N GLY A 221 4.46 -3.35 -3.16
CA GLY A 221 4.97 -2.13 -3.78
C GLY A 221 3.94 -1.04 -4.06
N PHE A 222 4.37 -0.06 -4.84
CA PHE A 222 3.54 1.07 -5.30
C PHE A 222 2.36 0.64 -6.17
N THR A 223 1.50 1.60 -6.54
CA THR A 223 0.52 1.37 -7.62
C THR A 223 1.23 0.92 -8.89
N MET A 224 0.55 0.24 -9.81
CA MET A 224 1.17 -0.19 -11.06
C MET A 224 1.66 1.00 -11.91
N GLN A 225 1.04 2.17 -11.77
CA GLN A 225 1.43 3.39 -12.48
C GLN A 225 2.76 3.96 -11.96
N ASP A 226 2.97 3.88 -10.64
CA ASP A 226 4.14 4.49 -9.96
C ASP A 226 5.29 3.50 -9.78
N ALA A 227 5.01 2.19 -9.77
CA ALA A 227 6.00 1.13 -9.53
C ALA A 227 7.10 1.08 -10.60
N ASN A 228 6.88 1.67 -11.77
CA ASN A 228 7.78 1.56 -12.94
C ASN A 228 8.23 0.10 -13.17
N GLY A 229 7.32 -0.85 -12.94
CA GLY A 229 7.56 -2.28 -12.97
C GLY A 229 6.28 -3.07 -13.22
N GLY A 230 6.42 -4.39 -13.35
CA GLY A 230 5.35 -5.29 -13.68
C GLY A 230 4.80 -6.09 -12.50
N TYR A 231 3.74 -6.84 -12.78
CA TYR A 231 3.12 -7.81 -11.89
C TYR A 231 2.72 -9.05 -12.68
N TRP A 232 3.24 -10.19 -12.26
CA TRP A 232 2.93 -11.50 -12.80
C TRP A 232 2.67 -12.48 -11.65
N GLN A 233 1.63 -13.30 -11.75
CA GLN A 233 1.30 -14.31 -10.75
C GLN A 233 0.56 -15.47 -11.41
N ASP A 234 0.99 -16.72 -11.13
CA ASP A 234 0.34 -17.96 -11.55
C ASP A 234 -0.01 -18.02 -13.06
N GLY A 235 0.89 -17.54 -13.91
CA GLY A 235 0.68 -17.51 -15.36
C GLY A 235 -0.06 -16.29 -15.89
N GLN A 236 -0.58 -15.41 -15.03
CA GLN A 236 -1.30 -14.20 -15.41
C GLN A 236 -0.41 -12.96 -15.28
N THR A 237 -0.56 -12.01 -16.20
CA THR A 237 0.16 -10.74 -16.21
C THR A 237 -0.84 -9.60 -16.00
N ALA A 238 -0.75 -8.87 -14.88
CA ALA A 238 -1.50 -7.63 -14.70
C ALA A 238 -0.78 -6.43 -15.33
N ALA A 239 0.55 -6.42 -15.24
CA ALA A 239 1.41 -5.44 -15.89
C ALA A 239 2.69 -6.13 -16.38
N PRO A 240 3.19 -5.80 -17.60
CA PRO A 240 4.37 -6.42 -18.16
C PRO A 240 5.61 -6.27 -17.27
N LEU A 241 6.38 -7.34 -17.11
CA LEU A 241 7.65 -7.32 -16.39
C LEU A 241 8.68 -6.51 -17.19
N ARG A 242 9.46 -5.71 -16.49
CA ARG A 242 10.47 -4.82 -17.06
C ARG A 242 11.87 -5.29 -16.72
N GLN A 243 12.73 -5.29 -17.72
CA GLN A 243 14.16 -5.55 -17.54
C GLN A 243 14.80 -4.47 -16.65
N GLY A 244 15.71 -4.88 -15.78
CA GLY A 244 16.42 -3.99 -14.88
C GLY A 244 15.65 -3.54 -13.63
N ALA A 245 14.32 -3.79 -13.55
CA ALA A 245 13.54 -3.43 -12.40
C ALA A 245 13.85 -4.34 -11.19
N ALA A 246 13.83 -3.74 -9.99
CA ALA A 246 13.90 -4.51 -8.76
C ALA A 246 12.64 -5.38 -8.61
N SER A 247 12.83 -6.66 -8.30
CA SER A 247 11.79 -7.67 -8.37
C SER A 247 11.79 -8.54 -7.13
N MET A 248 10.68 -8.54 -6.42
CA MET A 248 10.35 -9.57 -5.44
C MET A 248 9.81 -10.78 -6.19
N VAL A 249 10.57 -11.87 -6.18
CA VAL A 249 10.24 -13.13 -6.83
C VAL A 249 9.83 -14.13 -5.76
N LEU A 250 8.57 -14.55 -5.81
CA LEU A 250 8.03 -15.59 -4.94
C LEU A 250 8.05 -16.93 -5.69
N TYR A 251 8.54 -17.95 -5.05
CA TYR A 251 8.64 -19.30 -5.63
C TYR A 251 7.51 -20.20 -5.12
N LYS A 252 7.21 -21.27 -5.86
CA LYS A 252 6.12 -22.21 -5.53
C LYS A 252 6.31 -22.92 -4.18
N ASP A 253 7.56 -23.09 -3.73
CA ASP A 253 7.87 -23.59 -2.39
C ASP A 253 7.70 -22.54 -1.29
N GLY A 254 7.36 -21.29 -1.65
CA GLY A 254 7.10 -20.19 -0.75
C GLY A 254 8.34 -19.43 -0.28
N HIS A 255 9.54 -19.71 -0.80
CA HIS A 255 10.66 -18.82 -0.57
C HIS A 255 10.56 -17.56 -1.45
N VAL A 256 11.25 -16.50 -1.06
CA VAL A 256 11.30 -15.21 -1.77
C VAL A 256 12.74 -14.83 -2.03
N ASN A 257 12.97 -14.26 -3.20
CA ASN A 257 14.22 -13.60 -3.54
C ASN A 257 13.95 -12.15 -4.01
N VAL A 258 14.93 -11.29 -3.88
CA VAL A 258 14.91 -9.93 -4.42
C VAL A 258 16.06 -9.82 -5.43
N VAL A 259 15.71 -9.56 -6.67
CA VAL A 259 16.69 -9.55 -7.78
C VAL A 259 16.43 -8.37 -8.71
N ARG A 260 17.47 -7.96 -9.44
CA ARG A 260 17.30 -7.18 -10.66
C ARG A 260 16.78 -8.10 -11.75
N TRP A 261 15.62 -7.80 -12.33
CA TRP A 261 15.00 -8.66 -13.33
C TRP A 261 15.77 -8.64 -14.65
N ASN A 262 16.25 -9.79 -15.06
CA ASN A 262 16.98 -9.95 -16.32
C ASN A 262 16.47 -11.13 -17.17
N ALA A 263 15.40 -11.82 -16.71
CA ALA A 263 14.81 -12.94 -17.44
C ALA A 263 13.76 -12.44 -18.45
N SER A 264 13.60 -13.16 -19.56
CA SER A 264 12.56 -12.88 -20.56
C SER A 264 11.16 -13.22 -20.06
N ALA A 265 11.05 -14.26 -19.22
CA ALA A 265 9.81 -14.72 -18.59
C ALA A 265 10.10 -15.39 -17.25
N PRO A 266 9.11 -15.49 -16.33
CA PRO A 266 9.23 -16.28 -15.11
C PRO A 266 9.44 -17.76 -15.40
N GLY A 267 10.38 -18.39 -14.68
CA GLY A 267 10.62 -19.85 -14.77
C GLY A 267 9.46 -20.68 -14.16
N PRO A 268 9.45 -21.99 -14.41
CA PRO A 268 8.35 -22.87 -13.98
C PRO A 268 8.22 -22.99 -12.46
N GLU A 269 9.27 -22.69 -11.70
CA GLU A 269 9.30 -22.70 -10.24
C GLU A 269 8.75 -21.40 -9.62
N VAL A 270 8.59 -20.34 -10.42
CA VAL A 270 8.09 -19.04 -9.95
C VAL A 270 6.58 -19.08 -9.79
N ALA A 271 6.08 -18.58 -8.67
CA ALA A 271 4.66 -18.38 -8.38
C ALA A 271 4.22 -16.96 -8.68
N ALA A 272 5.05 -15.95 -8.32
CA ALA A 272 4.74 -14.56 -8.59
C ALA A 272 6.00 -13.70 -8.73
N VAL A 273 5.88 -12.62 -9.49
CA VAL A 273 6.89 -11.55 -9.60
C VAL A 273 6.21 -10.22 -9.40
N ARG A 274 6.68 -9.47 -8.42
CA ARG A 274 6.22 -8.12 -8.12
C ARG A 274 7.39 -7.15 -8.23
N GLN A 275 7.35 -6.28 -9.20
CA GLN A 275 8.41 -5.31 -9.45
C GLN A 275 8.11 -3.94 -8.83
N ASN A 276 9.15 -3.25 -8.39
CA ASN A 276 9.04 -1.88 -7.86
C ASN A 276 10.37 -1.14 -8.00
N LEU A 277 10.43 -0.16 -8.90
CA LEU A 277 11.56 0.76 -9.06
C LEU A 277 12.92 0.07 -9.27
N GLY A 278 13.98 0.61 -8.64
CA GLY A 278 15.35 0.13 -8.72
C GLY A 278 15.79 -0.68 -7.49
N MET A 279 16.98 -1.27 -7.55
CA MET A 279 17.59 -1.96 -6.42
C MET A 279 18.16 -0.95 -5.43
N LEU A 280 17.84 -1.10 -4.13
CA LEU A 280 18.48 -0.34 -3.04
C LEU A 280 19.85 -0.91 -2.71
N VAL A 281 19.95 -2.24 -2.68
CA VAL A 281 21.19 -2.98 -2.43
C VAL A 281 21.28 -4.08 -3.50
N GLU A 282 22.45 -4.23 -4.08
CA GLU A 282 22.73 -5.28 -5.06
C GLU A 282 24.14 -5.83 -4.85
N ASN A 283 24.27 -7.16 -4.82
CA ASN A 283 25.57 -7.84 -4.56
C ASN A 283 26.29 -7.35 -3.29
N GLY A 284 25.50 -7.06 -2.23
CA GLY A 284 26.04 -6.57 -0.96
C GLY A 284 26.55 -5.12 -0.98
N LYS A 285 26.20 -4.34 -2.00
CA LYS A 285 26.56 -2.93 -2.12
C LYS A 285 25.31 -2.07 -2.24
N ILE A 286 25.28 -0.94 -1.53
CA ILE A 286 24.23 0.06 -1.70
C ILE A 286 24.33 0.64 -3.11
N SER A 287 23.18 0.79 -3.77
CA SER A 287 23.11 1.38 -5.11
C SER A 287 23.68 2.80 -5.12
N PRO A 288 24.49 3.17 -6.10
CA PRO A 288 24.94 4.57 -6.25
C PRO A 288 23.80 5.55 -6.49
N ASP A 289 22.67 5.04 -7.00
CA ASP A 289 21.49 5.85 -7.35
C ASP A 289 20.65 6.27 -6.14
N VAL A 290 20.96 5.82 -4.89
CA VAL A 290 20.17 6.18 -3.70
C VAL A 290 20.14 7.69 -3.42
N ASN A 291 21.11 8.44 -3.94
CA ASN A 291 21.14 9.90 -3.87
C ASN A 291 20.48 10.59 -5.07
N SER A 292 19.91 9.82 -6.01
CA SER A 292 19.22 10.40 -7.16
C SER A 292 17.96 11.14 -6.71
N THR A 293 17.82 12.36 -7.17
CA THR A 293 16.63 13.19 -6.92
C THR A 293 15.53 12.99 -7.97
N THR A 294 15.77 12.12 -8.97
CA THR A 294 14.77 11.87 -10.01
C THR A 294 13.64 11.00 -9.47
N THR A 295 12.41 11.48 -9.59
CA THR A 295 11.20 10.75 -9.18
C THR A 295 11.03 9.42 -9.90
N ARG A 296 11.66 9.27 -11.08
CA ARG A 296 11.62 8.02 -11.86
C ARG A 296 12.41 6.89 -11.19
N THR A 297 13.44 7.23 -10.40
CA THR A 297 14.31 6.24 -9.75
C THR A 297 13.68 5.70 -8.46
N TRP A 298 13.10 6.56 -7.62
CA TRP A 298 12.65 6.21 -6.27
C TRP A 298 11.19 6.58 -5.98
N GLY A 299 10.39 6.76 -7.02
CA GLY A 299 9.00 7.18 -6.89
C GLY A 299 8.85 8.69 -6.68
N LYS A 300 7.65 9.16 -6.92
CA LYS A 300 7.28 10.55 -6.69
C LYS A 300 6.86 10.70 -5.23
N THR A 301 7.67 11.41 -4.46
CA THR A 301 7.23 11.90 -3.16
C THR A 301 6.48 13.22 -3.33
N VAL A 302 5.52 13.44 -2.48
CA VAL A 302 4.76 14.67 -2.47
C VAL A 302 5.67 15.85 -2.17
N GLY A 303 5.62 16.88 -3.00
CA GLY A 303 6.46 18.06 -2.85
C GLY A 303 7.96 17.79 -2.88
N ASN A 304 8.41 16.67 -3.48
CA ASN A 304 9.78 16.18 -3.41
C ASN A 304 10.27 15.98 -1.96
N ALA A 305 9.37 15.64 -1.05
CA ALA A 305 9.68 15.35 0.34
C ALA A 305 10.76 14.26 0.46
N THR A 306 11.86 14.57 1.09
CA THR A 306 12.97 13.62 1.25
C THR A 306 12.67 12.57 2.32
N TYR A 307 12.14 13.02 3.45
CA TYR A 307 11.89 12.20 4.64
C TYR A 307 10.41 11.85 4.77
N VAL A 308 10.08 10.62 4.43
CA VAL A 308 8.70 10.09 4.45
C VAL A 308 8.67 8.71 5.12
N TRP A 309 7.49 8.16 5.28
CA TRP A 309 7.36 6.74 5.57
C TRP A 309 7.94 5.92 4.42
N ARG A 310 8.69 4.88 4.76
CA ARG A 310 9.23 3.95 3.76
C ARG A 310 9.21 2.53 4.28
N SER A 311 9.13 1.58 3.34
CA SER A 311 9.35 0.16 3.60
C SER A 311 10.27 -0.44 2.55
N ALA A 312 11.03 -1.47 2.94
CA ALA A 312 11.91 -2.21 2.06
C ALA A 312 11.91 -3.69 2.40
N LEU A 313 12.20 -4.52 1.41
CA LEU A 313 12.47 -5.95 1.56
C LEU A 313 13.88 -6.24 1.08
N GLY A 314 14.63 -6.99 1.87
CA GLY A 314 15.97 -7.45 1.51
C GLY A 314 16.17 -8.93 1.78
N VAL A 315 17.11 -9.53 1.06
CA VAL A 315 17.56 -10.91 1.22
C VAL A 315 18.98 -10.89 1.77
N ARG A 316 19.23 -11.65 2.82
CA ARG A 316 20.56 -11.84 3.42
C ARG A 316 21.32 -12.96 2.73
N LYS A 317 22.64 -13.00 2.97
CA LYS A 317 23.52 -14.04 2.39
C LYS A 317 23.10 -15.48 2.79
N ASP A 318 22.49 -15.66 3.97
CA ASP A 318 21.99 -16.93 4.47
C ASP A 318 20.60 -17.32 3.92
N GLY A 319 20.05 -16.51 3.03
CA GLY A 319 18.72 -16.68 2.43
C GLY A 319 17.57 -16.22 3.34
N SER A 320 17.83 -15.73 4.56
CA SER A 320 16.78 -15.11 5.37
C SER A 320 16.38 -13.75 4.80
N LEU A 321 15.14 -13.29 5.15
CA LEU A 321 14.65 -11.97 4.73
C LEU A 321 14.81 -10.95 5.85
N VAL A 322 14.94 -9.70 5.45
CA VAL A 322 14.77 -8.54 6.32
C VAL A 322 13.78 -7.58 5.69
N PHE A 323 12.82 -7.14 6.50
CA PHE A 323 11.84 -6.12 6.13
C PHE A 323 12.04 -4.90 7.01
N VAL A 324 12.09 -3.71 6.41
CA VAL A 324 12.29 -2.44 7.11
C VAL A 324 11.04 -1.58 6.94
N VAL A 325 10.58 -0.94 8.02
CA VAL A 325 9.47 0.01 7.97
C VAL A 325 9.62 1.10 9.03
N GLY A 326 9.34 2.33 8.66
CA GLY A 326 9.35 3.45 9.61
C GLY A 326 9.06 4.79 8.96
N ALA A 327 8.91 5.79 9.81
CA ALA A 327 8.73 7.20 9.44
C ALA A 327 10.07 7.91 9.25
N SER A 328 10.03 9.06 8.58
CA SER A 328 11.14 10.00 8.45
C SER A 328 12.42 9.37 7.89
N MET A 329 12.28 8.53 6.87
CA MET A 329 13.40 7.95 6.15
C MET A 329 13.58 8.59 4.77
N SER A 330 14.82 8.98 4.44
CA SER A 330 15.24 9.20 3.07
C SER A 330 15.56 7.87 2.37
N VAL A 331 15.75 7.88 1.06
CA VAL A 331 16.20 6.67 0.32
C VAL A 331 17.58 6.20 0.81
N PRO A 332 18.59 7.07 0.99
CA PRO A 332 19.85 6.66 1.61
C PRO A 332 19.69 6.08 3.00
N THR A 333 18.84 6.68 3.86
CA THR A 333 18.55 6.14 5.20
C THR A 333 17.99 4.73 5.14
N LEU A 334 16.98 4.49 4.28
CA LEU A 334 16.39 3.17 4.07
C LEU A 334 17.41 2.15 3.57
N ALA A 335 18.23 2.53 2.57
CA ALA A 335 19.28 1.67 2.02
C ALA A 335 20.35 1.31 3.06
N ASN A 336 20.78 2.28 3.88
CA ASN A 336 21.74 2.06 4.96
C ASN A 336 21.19 1.06 5.99
N ILE A 337 19.95 1.23 6.44
CA ILE A 337 19.32 0.36 7.43
C ILE A 337 19.16 -1.07 6.91
N VAL A 338 18.62 -1.24 5.70
CA VAL A 338 18.39 -2.59 5.14
C VAL A 338 19.72 -3.31 4.87
N HIS A 339 20.76 -2.58 4.45
CA HIS A 339 22.12 -3.09 4.28
C HIS A 339 22.75 -3.45 5.62
N ALA A 340 22.67 -2.55 6.64
CA ALA A 340 23.16 -2.80 8.00
C ALA A 340 22.47 -3.99 8.67
N ALA A 341 21.19 -4.26 8.33
CA ALA A 341 20.47 -5.47 8.74
C ALA A 341 20.98 -6.75 8.03
N GLY A 342 21.98 -6.62 7.15
CA GLY A 342 22.67 -7.72 6.47
C GLY A 342 22.13 -8.10 5.10
N ALA A 343 21.27 -7.29 4.49
CA ALA A 343 20.78 -7.55 3.14
C ALA A 343 21.92 -7.45 2.10
N VAL A 344 22.03 -8.44 1.25
CA VAL A 344 22.93 -8.44 0.07
C VAL A 344 22.19 -8.04 -1.20
N SER A 345 20.86 -8.07 -1.16
CA SER A 345 19.96 -7.66 -2.21
C SER A 345 18.73 -7.04 -1.56
N ALA A 346 18.29 -5.85 -1.98
CA ALA A 346 17.12 -5.18 -1.40
C ALA A 346 16.42 -4.25 -2.39
N MET A 347 15.11 -4.09 -2.19
CA MET A 347 14.26 -3.17 -2.95
C MET A 347 13.37 -2.34 -2.01
N GLU A 348 13.01 -1.14 -2.45
CA GLU A 348 11.97 -0.34 -1.83
C GLU A 348 10.58 -0.94 -2.14
N LEU A 349 9.64 -0.83 -1.19
CA LEU A 349 8.27 -1.30 -1.40
C LEU A 349 7.30 -0.12 -1.48
N ASP A 350 6.91 0.50 -0.37
CA ASP A 350 5.99 1.65 -0.38
C ASP A 350 6.54 2.81 0.47
N ILE A 351 6.08 4.04 0.17
CA ILE A 351 6.54 5.27 0.81
C ILE A 351 5.41 6.08 1.46
N ASN A 352 4.21 5.53 1.51
CA ASN A 352 3.06 6.21 2.09
C ASN A 352 2.66 5.57 3.42
N LYS A 353 2.46 6.39 4.46
CA LYS A 353 2.02 5.97 5.79
C LYS A 353 0.78 5.08 5.77
N ALA A 354 -0.13 5.32 4.84
CA ALA A 354 -1.36 4.53 4.72
C ALA A 354 -1.13 3.07 4.30
N TRP A 355 0.02 2.78 3.67
CA TRP A 355 0.30 1.48 3.08
C TRP A 355 1.45 0.74 3.74
N THR A 356 2.50 1.45 4.19
CA THR A 356 3.68 0.86 4.83
C THR A 356 3.32 0.22 6.17
N ASN A 357 3.48 -1.09 6.29
CA ASN A 357 3.18 -1.81 7.53
C ASN A 357 3.84 -3.20 7.57
N PHE A 358 4.00 -3.70 8.79
CA PHE A 358 4.31 -5.09 9.10
C PHE A 358 3.51 -5.51 10.34
N MET A 359 2.81 -6.61 10.24
CA MET A 359 1.98 -7.13 11.33
C MET A 359 2.35 -8.58 11.62
N THR A 360 2.43 -8.94 12.90
CA THR A 360 2.46 -10.34 13.34
C THR A 360 1.08 -10.73 13.87
N TYR A 361 0.81 -12.03 13.99
CA TYR A 361 -0.48 -12.53 14.43
C TYR A 361 -0.34 -13.48 15.60
N SER A 362 -1.21 -13.35 16.58
CA SER A 362 -1.45 -14.35 17.61
C SER A 362 -2.76 -15.09 17.36
N HIS A 363 -2.85 -16.34 17.83
CA HIS A 363 -3.97 -17.25 17.55
C HIS A 363 -4.60 -17.69 18.90
N PRO A 364 -5.52 -16.89 19.47
CA PRO A 364 -6.17 -17.25 20.75
C PRO A 364 -7.09 -18.46 20.62
N SER A 365 -7.61 -18.73 19.42
CA SER A 365 -8.43 -19.90 19.09
C SER A 365 -8.31 -20.24 17.60
N PRO A 366 -8.69 -21.48 17.18
CA PRO A 366 -8.66 -21.88 15.78
C PRO A 366 -9.43 -20.92 14.87
N GLY A 367 -8.86 -20.58 13.72
CA GLY A 367 -9.43 -19.65 12.72
C GLY A 367 -9.37 -18.16 13.11
N VAL A 368 -8.92 -17.83 14.32
CA VAL A 368 -8.81 -16.45 14.81
C VAL A 368 -7.36 -15.97 14.75
N ALA A 369 -7.11 -14.94 13.97
CA ALA A 369 -5.82 -14.26 13.91
C ALA A 369 -5.97 -12.83 14.46
N VAL A 370 -5.24 -12.50 15.52
CA VAL A 370 -5.23 -11.17 16.13
C VAL A 370 -3.93 -10.47 15.74
N PRO A 371 -4.00 -9.36 14.99
CA PRO A 371 -2.82 -8.65 14.49
C PRO A 371 -2.14 -7.80 15.55
N HIS A 372 -0.81 -7.72 15.46
CA HIS A 372 0.05 -6.86 16.28
C HIS A 372 1.00 -6.11 15.34
N MET A 373 0.89 -4.79 15.29
CA MET A 373 1.75 -3.95 14.45
C MET A 373 3.20 -3.93 14.96
N LEU A 374 4.16 -3.99 14.05
CA LEU A 374 5.58 -3.86 14.38
C LEU A 374 5.90 -2.44 14.88
N THR A 375 5.34 -1.41 14.24
CA THR A 375 5.46 0.00 14.63
C THR A 375 4.07 0.54 14.94
N LYS A 376 3.91 1.20 16.10
CA LYS A 376 2.60 1.69 16.57
C LYS A 376 1.99 2.76 15.66
N ASP A 377 2.84 3.54 14.99
CA ASP A 377 2.43 4.69 14.17
C ASP A 377 2.12 4.33 12.71
N ALA A 378 2.15 3.04 12.35
CA ALA A 378 1.80 2.55 11.01
C ALA A 378 0.30 2.71 10.72
N HIS A 379 -0.21 1.99 9.72
CA HIS A 379 -1.61 2.05 9.31
C HIS A 379 -2.58 1.91 10.50
N PRO A 380 -3.64 2.75 10.58
CA PRO A 380 -4.53 2.80 11.75
C PRO A 380 -5.33 1.51 11.99
N ASN A 381 -5.59 0.70 10.95
CA ASN A 381 -6.34 -0.55 11.10
C ASN A 381 -5.45 -1.79 10.91
N PRO A 382 -5.12 -2.51 11.99
CA PRO A 382 -4.27 -3.69 11.90
C PRO A 382 -4.95 -4.91 11.25
N TYR A 383 -6.29 -4.93 11.14
CA TYR A 383 -7.05 -6.04 10.54
C TYR A 383 -7.14 -5.98 9.01
N ARG A 384 -6.48 -5.02 8.36
CA ARG A 384 -6.65 -4.74 6.92
C ARG A 384 -6.49 -5.96 6.00
N TYR A 385 -5.58 -6.87 6.30
CA TYR A 385 -5.32 -8.04 5.45
C TYR A 385 -6.17 -9.28 5.80
N LEU A 386 -6.97 -9.19 6.85
CA LEU A 386 -7.99 -10.18 7.17
C LEU A 386 -9.35 -9.86 6.52
N GLN A 387 -9.42 -8.75 5.78
CA GLN A 387 -10.54 -8.26 4.97
C GLN A 387 -10.02 -7.90 3.58
N PRO A 388 -10.89 -7.71 2.57
CA PRO A 388 -10.46 -7.31 1.23
C PRO A 388 -9.58 -6.06 1.26
N SER A 389 -8.37 -6.16 0.73
CA SER A 389 -7.40 -5.07 0.63
C SER A 389 -7.41 -4.49 -0.79
N SER A 390 -7.36 -3.17 -0.89
CA SER A 390 -7.23 -2.48 -2.16
C SER A 390 -5.85 -2.68 -2.80
N ARG A 391 -4.82 -2.89 -1.97
CA ARG A 391 -3.43 -3.08 -2.38
C ARG A 391 -2.97 -4.52 -2.17
N ASP A 392 -2.04 -4.93 -3.03
CA ASP A 392 -1.34 -6.20 -2.89
C ASP A 392 -0.46 -6.24 -1.64
N PHE A 393 -0.34 -7.41 -1.05
CA PHE A 393 0.44 -7.65 0.17
C PHE A 393 0.99 -9.08 0.21
N VAL A 394 1.95 -9.30 1.09
CA VAL A 394 2.52 -10.62 1.32
C VAL A 394 2.06 -11.18 2.65
N ALA A 395 1.52 -12.40 2.63
CA ALA A 395 1.24 -13.19 3.83
C ALA A 395 2.40 -14.15 4.12
N VAL A 396 2.85 -14.17 5.37
CA VAL A 396 3.88 -15.07 5.90
C VAL A 396 3.20 -16.16 6.70
N GLN A 397 3.33 -17.38 6.26
CA GLN A 397 2.68 -18.55 6.86
C GLN A 397 3.74 -19.53 7.41
N ALA A 398 3.38 -20.28 8.44
CA ALA A 398 4.19 -21.42 8.90
C ALA A 398 4.32 -22.47 7.79
N ARG A 399 5.51 -23.10 7.69
CA ARG A 399 5.73 -24.25 6.78
C ARG A 399 5.17 -25.53 7.36
#